data_65a1372cdb39e98482b0f26ee7807ea3
#
_entry.id   65a1372cdb39e98482b0f26ee7807ea3
#
_cell.length_a   1.000
_cell.length_b   1.000
_cell.length_c   1.000
_cell.angle_alpha   90.00
_cell.angle_beta   90.00
_cell.angle_gamma   90.00
#
_symmetry.space_group_name_H-M   'P 1'
#
loop_
_entity.id
_entity.type
_entity.pdbx_description
1 polymer ?
#
loop_
_entity_poly.entity_id
_entity_poly.type
_entity_poly.pdbx_seq_one_letter_code
_entity_poly.pdbx_strand_id
1 'polypeptide(L)'
;MGHPSFSSDVLGISFNLCVCFLTLLRLMAAVEEHLFYKPELGIRNVCKKLVISLYFCNFMVENQTITINITMITKNKITEIFCIADDFCKEFELETDKIGLSEKSKGCHRHRQCRMSKSEIMTILICFHFNSYRNFYHYYTFFVKEHLADLFPNQLSYNRFLELEVRVSVEMMMFLQICCFGRCTGISFIDSTCIPVCHNKRIYRNKVFRNYATRGKSTMGWYFGFKLHLICNERGEILNFMLTKANVDDRDENVFNRLTDNVFGKLFADKGYISQGLFERLFNDGLNLVTGIRSNMKNKLMPLYDRILLRKRSVIETINDELKNVAQLVHSRHRSILNFAMNVLSAIAAYSFFEKKPAVNIDFAIEQHSGQLTLF
;
A
#
# COMPACT_ATOMS: atom_id res chain seq x y z
N MET A 1 -22.47 -44.44 4.60
CA MET A 1 -22.60 -44.17 3.16
C MET A 1 -23.54 -42.99 3.00
N GLY A 2 -23.04 -41.84 2.62
CA GLY A 2 -23.80 -40.62 2.36
C GLY A 2 -22.90 -39.69 1.56
N HIS A 3 -23.18 -39.57 0.25
CA HIS A 3 -22.48 -38.68 -0.68
C HIS A 3 -22.87 -37.23 -0.42
N PRO A 4 -21.95 -36.24 -0.51
CA PRO A 4 -22.30 -34.83 -0.51
C PRO A 4 -22.82 -34.43 -1.89
N SER A 5 -23.97 -33.78 -1.92
CA SER A 5 -24.56 -33.17 -3.11
C SER A 5 -23.77 -31.92 -3.53
N PHE A 6 -23.15 -31.96 -4.69
CA PHE A 6 -22.58 -30.77 -5.37
C PHE A 6 -23.71 -29.87 -5.85
N SER A 7 -23.63 -28.58 -5.53
CA SER A 7 -24.59 -27.57 -5.93
C SER A 7 -24.51 -27.29 -7.45
N SER A 8 -25.65 -27.32 -8.10
CA SER A 8 -25.89 -27.17 -9.55
C SER A 8 -25.63 -25.76 -10.12
N ASP A 9 -25.29 -24.77 -9.29
CA ASP A 9 -25.24 -23.35 -9.71
C ASP A 9 -23.92 -22.94 -10.37
N VAL A 10 -22.82 -23.65 -10.12
CA VAL A 10 -21.52 -23.37 -10.77
C VAL A 10 -21.47 -23.89 -12.21
N LEU A 11 -22.20 -24.95 -12.51
CA LEU A 11 -22.32 -25.53 -13.86
C LEU A 11 -23.18 -24.68 -14.80
N GLY A 12 -24.18 -23.97 -14.30
CA GLY A 12 -25.09 -23.13 -15.08
C GLY A 12 -24.40 -21.89 -15.69
N ILE A 13 -23.47 -21.27 -14.97
CA ILE A 13 -22.74 -20.07 -15.44
C ILE A 13 -21.69 -20.45 -16.49
N SER A 14 -21.00 -21.58 -16.33
CA SER A 14 -20.03 -22.09 -17.30
C SER A 14 -20.69 -22.53 -18.61
N PHE A 15 -21.89 -23.11 -18.54
CA PHE A 15 -22.63 -23.58 -19.73
C PHE A 15 -23.16 -22.40 -20.56
N ASN A 16 -23.65 -21.34 -19.95
CA ASN A 16 -24.12 -20.14 -20.67
C ASN A 16 -22.98 -19.38 -21.38
N LEU A 17 -21.80 -19.31 -20.77
CA LEU A 17 -20.62 -18.70 -21.38
C LEU A 17 -20.13 -19.52 -22.58
N CYS A 18 -20.16 -20.84 -22.53
CA CYS A 18 -19.78 -21.72 -23.62
C CYS A 18 -20.77 -21.66 -24.81
N VAL A 19 -22.06 -21.54 -24.53
CA VAL A 19 -23.12 -21.39 -25.58
C VAL A 19 -23.01 -20.01 -26.23
N CYS A 20 -22.74 -18.94 -25.50
CA CYS A 20 -22.48 -17.60 -26.04
C CYS A 20 -21.22 -17.59 -26.92
N PHE A 21 -20.17 -18.29 -26.53
CA PHE A 21 -18.92 -18.38 -27.31
C PHE A 21 -19.10 -19.13 -28.60
N LEU A 22 -19.81 -20.25 -28.56
CA LEU A 22 -20.12 -21.05 -29.78
C LEU A 22 -21.06 -20.31 -30.76
N THR A 23 -22.02 -19.53 -30.25
CA THR A 23 -22.87 -18.68 -31.09
C THR A 23 -22.10 -17.53 -31.72
N LEU A 24 -21.15 -16.93 -31.01
CA LEU A 24 -20.27 -15.88 -31.54
C LEU A 24 -19.32 -16.43 -32.63
N LEU A 25 -18.73 -17.60 -32.40
CA LEU A 25 -17.89 -18.28 -33.43
C LEU A 25 -18.68 -18.63 -34.70
N ARG A 26 -19.94 -19.06 -34.58
CA ARG A 26 -20.83 -19.31 -35.74
C ARG A 26 -21.19 -18.02 -36.48
N LEU A 27 -21.41 -16.91 -35.76
CA LEU A 27 -21.65 -15.61 -36.36
C LEU A 27 -20.39 -15.07 -37.08
N MET A 28 -19.20 -15.30 -36.55
CA MET A 28 -17.96 -14.92 -37.21
C MET A 28 -17.70 -15.72 -38.48
N ALA A 29 -17.94 -17.03 -38.47
CA ALA A 29 -17.83 -17.87 -39.66
C ALA A 29 -18.82 -17.44 -40.74
N ALA A 30 -20.07 -17.12 -40.40
CA ALA A 30 -21.07 -16.62 -41.34
C ALA A 30 -20.72 -15.23 -41.90
N VAL A 31 -20.03 -14.37 -41.13
CA VAL A 31 -19.55 -13.07 -41.59
C VAL A 31 -18.34 -13.22 -42.51
N GLU A 32 -17.46 -14.18 -42.27
CA GLU A 32 -16.35 -14.50 -43.20
C GLU A 32 -16.84 -15.03 -44.54
N GLU A 33 -17.81 -15.93 -44.55
CA GLU A 33 -18.43 -16.41 -45.81
C GLU A 33 -19.10 -15.29 -46.62
N HIS A 34 -19.75 -14.32 -45.96
CA HIS A 34 -20.36 -13.17 -46.63
C HIS A 34 -19.37 -12.11 -47.14
N LEU A 35 -18.18 -12.00 -46.50
CA LEU A 35 -17.14 -11.04 -46.90
C LEU A 35 -16.35 -11.46 -48.17
N PHE A 36 -16.35 -12.75 -48.51
CA PHE A 36 -15.74 -13.21 -49.76
C PHE A 36 -16.54 -12.81 -51.02
N TYR A 37 -17.80 -12.40 -50.86
CA TYR A 37 -18.69 -12.14 -52.00
C TYR A 37 -18.85 -10.65 -52.40
N LYS A 38 -18.38 -9.66 -51.60
CA LYS A 38 -18.44 -8.23 -51.98
C LYS A 38 -17.30 -7.38 -51.35
N PRO A 39 -16.28 -7.02 -52.18
CA PRO A 39 -15.10 -6.30 -51.64
C PRO A 39 -15.25 -4.75 -51.51
N GLU A 40 -16.39 -4.12 -51.82
CA GLU A 40 -16.45 -2.67 -52.05
C GLU A 40 -17.13 -1.83 -50.96
N LEU A 41 -17.51 -2.32 -49.85
CA LEU A 41 -18.10 -1.48 -48.80
C LEU A 41 -17.23 -1.48 -47.52
N GLY A 42 -16.96 -0.28 -46.97
CA GLY A 42 -16.12 0.04 -45.84
C GLY A 42 -16.18 -0.81 -44.54
N ILE A 43 -16.60 -2.06 -44.68
CA ILE A 43 -16.79 -3.08 -43.66
C ILE A 43 -15.44 -3.55 -43.06
N ARG A 44 -14.31 -3.41 -43.80
CA ARG A 44 -12.97 -3.76 -43.30
C ARG A 44 -12.58 -3.01 -42.01
N ASN A 45 -13.03 -1.76 -41.88
CA ASN A 45 -12.74 -1.00 -40.66
C ASN A 45 -13.63 -1.37 -39.47
N VAL A 46 -14.84 -1.84 -39.75
CA VAL A 46 -15.76 -2.31 -38.68
C VAL A 46 -15.33 -3.69 -38.19
N CYS A 47 -14.93 -4.59 -39.08
CA CYS A 47 -14.41 -5.91 -38.70
C CYS A 47 -13.09 -5.81 -37.96
N LYS A 48 -12.15 -4.92 -38.35
CA LYS A 48 -10.92 -4.66 -37.58
C LYS A 48 -11.21 -4.14 -36.20
N LYS A 49 -12.17 -3.21 -36.04
CA LYS A 49 -12.59 -2.71 -34.73
C LYS A 49 -13.25 -3.78 -33.87
N LEU A 50 -14.06 -4.67 -34.47
CA LEU A 50 -14.69 -5.80 -33.77
C LEU A 50 -13.66 -6.84 -33.32
N VAL A 51 -12.70 -7.20 -34.19
CA VAL A 51 -11.61 -8.12 -33.84
C VAL A 51 -10.72 -7.55 -32.74
N ILE A 52 -10.36 -6.26 -32.82
CA ILE A 52 -9.59 -5.59 -31.74
C ILE A 52 -10.41 -5.53 -30.45
N SER A 53 -11.72 -5.28 -30.54
CA SER A 53 -12.60 -5.28 -29.34
C SER A 53 -12.73 -6.68 -28.73
N LEU A 54 -12.80 -7.73 -29.54
CA LEU A 54 -12.84 -9.13 -29.06
C LEU A 54 -11.50 -9.59 -28.49
N TYR A 55 -10.38 -9.18 -29.09
CA TYR A 55 -9.04 -9.40 -28.51
C TYR A 55 -8.89 -8.66 -27.18
N PHE A 56 -9.39 -7.43 -27.10
CA PHE A 56 -9.39 -6.67 -25.86
C PHE A 56 -10.31 -7.27 -24.79
N CYS A 57 -11.49 -7.78 -25.18
CA CYS A 57 -12.37 -8.51 -24.26
C CYS A 57 -11.77 -9.85 -23.82
N ASN A 58 -11.15 -10.63 -24.68
CA ASN A 58 -10.44 -11.85 -24.29
C ASN A 58 -9.23 -11.56 -23.42
N PHE A 59 -8.43 -10.55 -23.74
CA PHE A 59 -7.34 -10.08 -22.90
C PHE A 59 -7.83 -9.60 -21.52
N MET A 60 -8.98 -8.92 -21.46
CA MET A 60 -9.60 -8.50 -20.20
C MET A 60 -10.21 -9.67 -19.43
N VAL A 61 -10.77 -10.68 -20.11
CA VAL A 61 -11.29 -11.91 -19.47
C VAL A 61 -10.15 -12.80 -18.97
N GLU A 62 -9.07 -12.98 -19.73
CA GLU A 62 -7.86 -13.68 -19.26
C GLU A 62 -7.17 -12.93 -18.10
N ASN A 63 -7.07 -11.61 -18.18
CA ASN A 63 -6.55 -10.83 -17.05
C ASN A 63 -7.51 -10.79 -15.86
N GLN A 64 -8.84 -10.88 -16.06
CA GLN A 64 -9.78 -11.02 -14.95
C GLN A 64 -9.72 -12.43 -14.32
N THR A 65 -9.50 -13.49 -15.09
CA THR A 65 -9.26 -14.82 -14.52
C THR A 65 -7.91 -14.92 -13.82
N ILE A 66 -6.89 -14.20 -14.29
CA ILE A 66 -5.61 -14.06 -13.57
C ILE A 66 -5.76 -13.12 -12.36
N THR A 67 -6.64 -12.10 -12.44
CA THR A 67 -6.89 -11.14 -11.34
C THR A 67 -7.86 -11.69 -10.28
N ILE A 68 -8.68 -12.70 -10.60
CA ILE A 68 -9.55 -13.41 -9.63
C ILE A 68 -8.71 -14.37 -8.74
N ASN A 69 -7.48 -14.67 -9.12
CA ASN A 69 -6.47 -15.27 -8.23
C ASN A 69 -5.71 -14.22 -7.38
N ILE A 70 -6.17 -12.98 -7.29
CA ILE A 70 -5.84 -12.09 -6.18
C ILE A 70 -6.59 -12.64 -4.98
N THR A 71 -5.95 -13.53 -4.34
CA THR A 71 -6.34 -14.29 -3.18
C THR A 71 -6.91 -13.37 -2.12
N MET A 72 -8.23 -13.53 -1.87
CA MET A 72 -8.82 -13.02 -0.63
C MET A 72 -7.93 -13.50 0.50
N ILE A 73 -7.64 -12.62 1.45
CA ILE A 73 -6.83 -12.98 2.62
C ILE A 73 -7.33 -14.28 3.25
N THR A 74 -6.44 -15.20 3.51
CA THR A 74 -6.80 -16.50 4.11
C THR A 74 -7.12 -16.35 5.59
N LYS A 75 -7.99 -17.21 6.13
CA LYS A 75 -8.30 -17.22 7.58
C LYS A 75 -7.04 -17.41 8.44
N ASN A 76 -6.08 -18.22 7.98
CA ASN A 76 -4.82 -18.40 8.68
C ASN A 76 -4.03 -17.10 8.79
N LYS A 77 -3.98 -16.30 7.69
CA LYS A 77 -3.30 -15.00 7.71
C LYS A 77 -4.00 -13.99 8.61
N ILE A 78 -5.34 -14.00 8.64
CA ILE A 78 -6.13 -13.17 9.58
C ILE A 78 -5.80 -13.55 11.02
N THR A 79 -5.75 -14.85 11.33
CA THR A 79 -5.41 -15.35 12.68
C THR A 79 -3.98 -14.97 13.07
N GLU A 80 -3.01 -15.08 12.14
CA GLU A 80 -1.62 -14.65 12.36
C GLU A 80 -1.56 -13.16 12.76
N ILE A 81 -2.20 -12.30 11.96
CA ILE A 81 -2.25 -10.85 12.24
C ILE A 81 -2.92 -10.58 13.57
N PHE A 82 -4.03 -11.29 13.87
CA PHE A 82 -4.75 -11.15 15.14
C PHE A 82 -3.88 -11.53 16.33
N CYS A 83 -3.20 -12.65 16.28
CA CYS A 83 -2.33 -13.09 17.39
C CYS A 83 -1.24 -12.06 17.70
N ILE A 84 -0.55 -11.54 16.67
CA ILE A 84 0.48 -10.53 16.87
C ILE A 84 -0.11 -9.22 17.41
N ALA A 85 -1.28 -8.79 16.92
CA ALA A 85 -1.94 -7.60 17.41
C ALA A 85 -2.47 -7.76 18.85
N ASP A 86 -2.93 -8.96 19.21
CA ASP A 86 -3.48 -9.26 20.53
C ASP A 86 -2.39 -9.34 21.60
N ASP A 87 -1.28 -10.01 21.28
CA ASP A 87 -0.10 -10.06 22.14
C ASP A 87 0.45 -8.65 22.40
N PHE A 88 0.58 -7.84 21.32
CA PHE A 88 0.97 -6.44 21.45
C PHE A 88 0.01 -5.64 22.34
N CYS A 89 -1.31 -5.75 22.13
CA CYS A 89 -2.29 -4.99 22.91
C CYS A 89 -2.25 -5.34 24.39
N LYS A 90 -2.07 -6.62 24.73
CA LYS A 90 -1.95 -7.10 26.12
C LYS A 90 -0.69 -6.51 26.79
N GLU A 91 0.46 -6.61 26.11
CA GLU A 91 1.71 -6.05 26.66
C GLU A 91 1.63 -4.52 26.79
N PHE A 92 1.08 -3.84 25.78
CA PHE A 92 0.91 -2.40 25.80
C PHE A 92 0.00 -1.92 26.94
N GLU A 93 -1.09 -2.63 27.22
CA GLU A 93 -1.98 -2.33 28.33
C GLU A 93 -1.27 -2.52 29.68
N LEU A 94 -0.51 -3.61 29.85
CA LEU A 94 0.27 -3.85 31.07
C LEU A 94 1.32 -2.75 31.33
N GLU A 95 2.01 -2.30 30.29
CA GLU A 95 3.03 -1.24 30.44
C GLU A 95 2.37 0.12 30.72
N THR A 96 1.27 0.46 30.05
CA THR A 96 0.55 1.72 30.30
C THR A 96 -0.05 1.78 31.71
N ASP A 97 -0.50 0.65 32.25
CA ASP A 97 -0.99 0.56 33.63
C ASP A 97 0.14 0.76 34.65
N LYS A 98 1.33 0.20 34.41
CA LYS A 98 2.52 0.40 35.27
C LYS A 98 2.95 1.87 35.33
N ILE A 99 2.89 2.59 34.21
CA ILE A 99 3.30 4.00 34.14
C ILE A 99 2.21 4.94 34.70
N GLY A 100 1.04 4.39 35.07
CA GLY A 100 -0.08 5.18 35.63
C GLY A 100 -0.77 6.07 34.57
N LEU A 101 -0.54 5.78 33.27
CA LEU A 101 -1.20 6.44 32.13
C LEU A 101 -2.58 5.89 31.86
N SER A 102 -3.00 4.82 32.57
CA SER A 102 -4.38 4.35 32.45
C SER A 102 -5.31 5.48 32.94
N GLU A 103 -6.22 5.91 32.10
CA GLU A 103 -7.19 6.96 32.41
C GLU A 103 -8.06 6.54 33.62
N LYS A 104 -7.55 6.76 34.81
CA LYS A 104 -8.39 6.86 36.00
C LYS A 104 -9.12 8.19 35.92
N SER A 105 -10.05 8.31 34.99
CA SER A 105 -10.95 9.45 34.95
C SER A 105 -11.69 9.48 36.29
N LYS A 106 -11.46 10.55 37.05
CA LYS A 106 -12.15 10.87 38.34
C LYS A 106 -13.63 11.21 38.06
N GLY A 107 -14.32 10.40 37.32
CA GLY A 107 -15.74 10.56 37.04
C GLY A 107 -16.38 9.19 36.94
N CYS A 108 -17.52 9.03 37.62
CA CYS A 108 -18.31 7.80 37.62
C CYS A 108 -18.96 7.56 36.25
N HIS A 109 -18.13 7.40 35.20
CA HIS A 109 -18.62 6.90 33.93
C HIS A 109 -18.68 5.39 34.01
N ARG A 110 -19.87 4.83 33.84
CA ARG A 110 -20.08 3.41 33.64
C ARG A 110 -19.25 2.99 32.39
N HIS A 111 -18.03 2.51 32.60
CA HIS A 111 -17.21 1.90 31.55
C HIS A 111 -17.85 0.57 31.15
N ARG A 112 -18.80 0.64 30.24
CA ARG A 112 -19.31 -0.56 29.58
C ARG A 112 -18.17 -1.06 28.67
N GLN A 113 -17.63 -2.23 28.97
CA GLN A 113 -16.63 -2.87 28.13
C GLN A 113 -17.12 -2.93 26.68
N CYS A 114 -16.26 -2.59 25.75
CA CYS A 114 -16.55 -2.72 24.34
C CYS A 114 -16.72 -4.21 24.00
N ARG A 115 -17.69 -4.55 23.17
CA ARG A 115 -17.89 -5.94 22.74
C ARG A 115 -16.73 -6.46 21.89
N MET A 116 -16.11 -5.59 21.12
CA MET A 116 -14.98 -5.90 20.24
C MET A 116 -13.69 -5.40 20.89
N SER A 117 -12.66 -6.23 20.92
CA SER A 117 -11.36 -5.88 21.47
C SER A 117 -10.59 -4.89 20.56
N LYS A 118 -9.58 -4.23 21.11
CA LYS A 118 -8.68 -3.35 20.31
C LYS A 118 -7.94 -4.15 19.24
N SER A 119 -7.49 -5.35 19.57
CA SER A 119 -6.83 -6.28 18.65
C SER A 119 -7.73 -6.70 17.49
N GLU A 120 -9.01 -7.00 17.75
CA GLU A 120 -9.98 -7.30 16.67
C GLU A 120 -10.18 -6.09 15.73
N ILE A 121 -10.31 -4.88 16.29
CA ILE A 121 -10.46 -3.65 15.48
C ILE A 121 -9.22 -3.44 14.60
N MET A 122 -8.01 -3.52 15.18
CA MET A 122 -6.75 -3.37 14.45
C MET A 122 -6.61 -4.42 13.35
N THR A 123 -6.93 -5.69 13.64
CA THR A 123 -6.89 -6.79 12.67
C THR A 123 -7.82 -6.52 11.49
N ILE A 124 -9.06 -6.11 11.73
CA ILE A 124 -10.03 -5.79 10.67
C ILE A 124 -9.52 -4.65 9.78
N LEU A 125 -8.93 -3.61 10.37
CA LEU A 125 -8.35 -2.48 9.64
C LEU A 125 -7.16 -2.91 8.77
N ILE A 126 -6.25 -3.71 9.30
CA ILE A 126 -5.09 -4.23 8.57
C ILE A 126 -5.53 -5.15 7.43
N CYS A 127 -6.45 -6.08 7.70
CA CYS A 127 -6.96 -7.03 6.72
C CYS A 127 -7.73 -6.39 5.56
N PHE A 128 -8.26 -5.17 5.74
CA PHE A 128 -8.87 -4.40 4.65
C PHE A 128 -7.92 -4.23 3.45
N HIS A 129 -6.65 -4.01 3.70
CA HIS A 129 -5.63 -3.72 2.69
C HIS A 129 -5.10 -4.94 1.93
N PHE A 130 -5.49 -6.15 2.34
CA PHE A 130 -5.20 -7.40 1.62
C PHE A 130 -6.28 -7.76 0.60
N ASN A 131 -7.43 -7.08 0.68
CA ASN A 131 -8.57 -7.40 -0.14
C ASN A 131 -8.74 -6.36 -1.26
N SER A 132 -9.37 -6.75 -2.36
CA SER A 132 -9.66 -5.87 -3.51
C SER A 132 -10.79 -4.85 -3.27
N TYR A 133 -11.28 -4.72 -2.05
CA TYR A 133 -12.34 -3.77 -1.69
C TYR A 133 -11.82 -2.33 -1.66
N ARG A 134 -12.35 -1.49 -2.55
CA ARG A 134 -12.02 -0.04 -2.57
C ARG A 134 -12.78 0.78 -1.54
N ASN A 135 -13.80 0.21 -0.92
CA ASN A 135 -14.68 0.89 0.02
C ASN A 135 -14.76 0.11 1.31
N PHE A 136 -14.34 0.72 2.41
CA PHE A 136 -14.35 0.09 3.73
C PHE A 136 -15.77 -0.33 4.18
N TYR A 137 -16.82 0.45 3.83
CA TYR A 137 -18.21 0.07 4.12
C TYR A 137 -18.58 -1.27 3.49
N HIS A 138 -18.25 -1.48 2.21
CA HIS A 138 -18.53 -2.74 1.51
C HIS A 138 -17.70 -3.89 2.12
N TYR A 139 -16.42 -3.67 2.39
CA TYR A 139 -15.57 -4.65 3.06
C TYR A 139 -16.15 -5.08 4.40
N TYR A 140 -16.48 -4.11 5.27
CA TYR A 140 -16.99 -4.40 6.60
C TYR A 140 -18.36 -5.11 6.54
N THR A 141 -19.28 -4.65 5.69
CA THR A 141 -20.64 -5.15 5.62
C THR A 141 -20.74 -6.52 4.95
N PHE A 142 -20.03 -6.72 3.84
CA PHE A 142 -20.18 -7.93 3.05
C PHE A 142 -19.09 -8.96 3.33
N PHE A 143 -17.88 -8.56 3.68
CA PHE A 143 -16.83 -9.51 3.96
C PHE A 143 -16.69 -9.83 5.45
N VAL A 144 -16.51 -8.81 6.30
CA VAL A 144 -16.32 -9.04 7.74
C VAL A 144 -17.56 -9.64 8.37
N LYS A 145 -18.74 -9.06 8.10
CA LYS A 145 -19.99 -9.51 8.74
C LYS A 145 -20.51 -10.84 8.22
N GLU A 146 -20.31 -11.15 6.94
CA GLU A 146 -20.87 -12.36 6.33
C GLU A 146 -19.88 -13.52 6.31
N HIS A 147 -18.62 -13.25 5.96
CA HIS A 147 -17.62 -14.31 5.77
C HIS A 147 -16.67 -14.51 6.95
N LEU A 148 -16.55 -13.54 7.85
CA LEU A 148 -15.68 -13.61 9.02
C LEU A 148 -16.46 -13.62 10.35
N ALA A 149 -17.75 -13.94 10.33
CA ALA A 149 -18.59 -13.97 11.53
C ALA A 149 -18.11 -14.99 12.57
N ASP A 150 -17.49 -16.06 12.13
CA ASP A 150 -16.86 -17.09 12.97
C ASP A 150 -15.61 -16.60 13.69
N LEU A 151 -14.80 -15.75 13.05
CA LEU A 151 -13.59 -15.16 13.65
C LEU A 151 -13.91 -13.93 14.51
N PHE A 152 -14.96 -13.18 14.17
CA PHE A 152 -15.37 -11.96 14.87
C PHE A 152 -16.85 -12.07 15.30
N PRO A 153 -17.17 -12.85 16.36
CA PRO A 153 -18.55 -13.10 16.76
C PRO A 153 -19.27 -11.86 17.34
N ASN A 154 -18.52 -10.93 17.94
CA ASN A 154 -19.05 -9.74 18.61
C ASN A 154 -19.09 -8.51 17.68
N GLN A 155 -19.56 -8.68 16.47
CA GLN A 155 -19.59 -7.61 15.46
C GLN A 155 -20.45 -6.41 15.88
N LEU A 156 -19.97 -5.24 15.49
CA LEU A 156 -20.60 -3.95 15.76
C LEU A 156 -21.36 -3.43 14.53
N SER A 157 -22.20 -2.41 14.74
CA SER A 157 -22.70 -1.62 13.60
C SER A 157 -21.52 -0.87 12.94
N TYR A 158 -21.62 -0.62 11.64
CA TYR A 158 -20.57 0.10 10.89
C TYR A 158 -20.21 1.46 11.52
N ASN A 159 -21.23 2.25 11.89
CA ASN A 159 -20.97 3.56 12.50
C ASN A 159 -20.26 3.43 13.85
N ARG A 160 -20.63 2.44 14.66
CA ARG A 160 -19.96 2.20 15.94
C ARG A 160 -18.53 1.72 15.75
N PHE A 161 -18.26 0.91 14.74
CA PHE A 161 -16.91 0.51 14.39
C PHE A 161 -16.03 1.72 14.04
N LEU A 162 -16.53 2.65 13.20
CA LEU A 162 -15.80 3.87 12.84
C LEU A 162 -15.49 4.78 14.03
N GLU A 163 -16.36 4.82 15.05
CA GLU A 163 -16.08 5.57 16.28
C GLU A 163 -14.94 4.93 17.10
N LEU A 164 -14.88 3.60 17.11
CA LEU A 164 -13.87 2.85 17.85
C LEU A 164 -12.53 2.79 17.11
N GLU A 165 -12.56 2.76 15.78
CA GLU A 165 -11.36 2.83 14.93
C GLU A 165 -10.44 3.98 15.34
N VAL A 166 -11.02 5.16 15.60
CA VAL A 166 -10.24 6.35 16.01
C VAL A 166 -9.62 6.17 17.40
N ARG A 167 -10.28 5.44 18.29
CA ARG A 167 -9.79 5.24 19.66
C ARG A 167 -8.56 4.36 19.76
N VAL A 168 -8.34 3.48 18.77
CA VAL A 168 -7.16 2.61 18.72
C VAL A 168 -5.99 3.24 17.93
N SER A 169 -6.02 4.55 17.69
CA SER A 169 -5.00 5.24 16.90
C SER A 169 -3.62 5.24 17.56
N VAL A 170 -3.55 5.35 18.86
CA VAL A 170 -2.29 5.32 19.60
C VAL A 170 -1.70 3.91 19.58
N GLU A 171 -2.53 2.92 19.86
CA GLU A 171 -2.14 1.50 19.79
C GLU A 171 -1.65 1.13 18.40
N MET A 172 -2.35 1.55 17.34
CA MET A 172 -1.93 1.29 15.96
C MET A 172 -0.59 1.94 15.63
N MET A 173 -0.34 3.17 16.09
CA MET A 173 0.95 3.86 15.87
C MET A 173 2.08 3.12 16.59
N MET A 174 1.88 2.74 17.85
CA MET A 174 2.89 2.01 18.63
C MET A 174 3.12 0.60 18.07
N PHE A 175 2.06 -0.06 17.61
CA PHE A 175 2.14 -1.34 16.91
C PHE A 175 3.02 -1.27 15.66
N LEU A 176 2.85 -0.22 14.85
CA LEU A 176 3.72 0.03 13.70
C LEU A 176 5.19 0.13 14.09
N GLN A 177 5.50 0.93 15.11
CA GLN A 177 6.88 1.18 15.55
C GLN A 177 7.53 -0.06 16.15
N ILE A 178 6.79 -0.86 16.91
CA ILE A 178 7.33 -1.98 17.67
C ILE A 178 7.31 -3.29 16.85
N CYS A 179 6.20 -3.56 16.14
CA CYS A 179 5.97 -4.86 15.49
C CYS A 179 6.15 -4.85 13.97
N CYS A 180 5.99 -3.67 13.31
CA CYS A 180 5.91 -3.62 11.85
C CYS A 180 7.17 -3.04 11.19
N PHE A 181 7.89 -2.15 11.86
CA PHE A 181 9.07 -1.54 11.28
C PHE A 181 10.26 -2.49 11.29
N GLY A 182 11.04 -2.43 10.20
CA GLY A 182 12.30 -3.13 10.08
C GLY A 182 13.42 -2.49 10.90
N ARG A 183 14.57 -3.15 10.92
CA ARG A 183 15.78 -2.61 11.57
C ARG A 183 16.70 -2.00 10.53
N CYS A 184 17.36 -0.90 10.88
CA CYS A 184 18.39 -0.30 10.04
C CYS A 184 19.61 -1.25 9.95
N THR A 185 20.07 -1.49 8.73
CA THR A 185 21.22 -2.37 8.42
C THR A 185 22.44 -1.59 7.95
N GLY A 186 22.33 -0.25 7.93
CA GLY A 186 23.36 0.64 7.38
C GLY A 186 23.17 0.98 5.90
N ILE A 187 22.17 0.40 5.23
CA ILE A 187 21.76 0.74 3.86
C ILE A 187 20.29 1.05 3.88
N SER A 188 19.95 2.27 3.50
CA SER A 188 18.58 2.75 3.50
C SER A 188 18.26 3.54 2.23
N PHE A 189 17.00 3.52 1.84
CA PHE A 189 16.48 4.24 0.68
C PHE A 189 15.37 5.17 1.15
N ILE A 190 15.35 6.41 0.64
CA ILE A 190 14.30 7.40 0.94
C ILE A 190 13.62 7.84 -0.33
N ASP A 191 12.30 7.98 -0.26
CA ASP A 191 11.50 8.59 -1.32
C ASP A 191 10.22 9.20 -0.74
N SER A 192 9.58 10.06 -1.54
CA SER A 192 8.30 10.66 -1.19
C SER A 192 7.27 10.37 -2.27
N THR A 193 6.03 10.11 -1.84
CA THR A 193 4.95 9.84 -2.76
C THR A 193 3.72 10.67 -2.46
N CYS A 194 3.00 11.12 -3.50
CA CYS A 194 1.80 11.94 -3.33
C CYS A 194 0.57 11.08 -3.01
N ILE A 195 -0.24 11.56 -2.06
CA ILE A 195 -1.55 11.01 -1.70
C ILE A 195 -2.62 12.06 -1.97
N PRO A 196 -3.23 12.05 -3.16
CA PRO A 196 -4.33 12.96 -3.48
C PRO A 196 -5.59 12.54 -2.71
N VAL A 197 -6.28 13.51 -2.09
CA VAL A 197 -7.51 13.26 -1.32
C VAL A 197 -8.78 13.54 -2.12
N CYS A 198 -8.67 14.27 -3.23
CA CYS A 198 -9.78 14.49 -4.16
C CYS A 198 -9.26 14.94 -5.53
N HIS A 199 -10.12 14.81 -6.53
CA HIS A 199 -9.85 15.37 -7.85
C HIS A 199 -9.80 16.92 -7.80
N ASN A 200 -8.89 17.54 -8.57
CA ASN A 200 -8.64 19.00 -8.54
C ASN A 200 -9.89 19.86 -8.72
N LYS A 201 -10.85 19.44 -9.56
CA LYS A 201 -12.15 20.12 -9.73
C LYS A 201 -13.03 20.15 -8.48
N ARG A 202 -12.71 19.32 -7.47
CA ARG A 202 -13.52 19.19 -6.24
C ARG A 202 -12.87 19.84 -5.01
N ILE A 203 -11.72 20.49 -5.13
CA ILE A 203 -10.98 21.06 -4.00
C ILE A 203 -11.87 21.98 -3.16
N TYR A 204 -12.55 22.92 -3.80
CA TYR A 204 -13.42 23.90 -3.11
C TYR A 204 -14.65 23.26 -2.42
N ARG A 205 -15.09 22.10 -2.89
CA ARG A 205 -16.21 21.33 -2.29
C ARG A 205 -15.76 20.37 -1.19
N ASN A 206 -14.45 20.14 -1.07
CA ASN A 206 -13.89 19.22 -0.06
C ASN A 206 -13.76 19.95 1.28
N LYS A 207 -14.79 19.77 2.15
CA LYS A 207 -14.82 20.38 3.49
C LYS A 207 -13.91 19.63 4.47
N VAL A 208 -13.76 18.30 4.33
CA VAL A 208 -13.06 17.42 5.28
C VAL A 208 -11.58 17.76 5.39
N PHE A 209 -10.92 17.96 4.26
CA PHE A 209 -9.47 18.16 4.21
C PHE A 209 -9.05 19.62 4.04
N ARG A 210 -10.02 20.56 4.02
CA ARG A 210 -9.79 21.99 3.69
C ARG A 210 -8.66 22.63 4.52
N ASN A 211 -8.60 22.31 5.81
CA ASN A 211 -7.63 22.91 6.74
C ASN A 211 -6.36 22.05 6.92
N TYR A 212 -6.35 20.84 6.41
CA TYR A 212 -5.29 19.85 6.65
C TYR A 212 -4.46 19.57 5.41
N ALA A 213 -5.07 19.50 4.23
CA ALA A 213 -4.41 19.26 2.97
C ALA A 213 -4.08 20.57 2.23
N THR A 214 -3.08 20.51 1.34
CA THR A 214 -2.67 21.64 0.49
C THR A 214 -2.51 21.19 -0.96
N ARG A 215 -2.33 22.16 -1.86
CA ARG A 215 -1.94 21.87 -3.24
C ARG A 215 -0.44 21.63 -3.29
N GLY A 216 -0.04 20.54 -3.94
CA GLY A 216 1.33 20.23 -4.27
C GLY A 216 1.50 19.95 -5.76
N LYS A 217 2.72 19.96 -6.24
CA LYS A 217 3.08 19.63 -7.62
C LYS A 217 3.86 18.33 -7.64
N SER A 218 3.45 17.38 -8.46
CA SER A 218 4.16 16.14 -8.76
C SER A 218 4.60 16.12 -10.23
N THR A 219 5.33 15.10 -10.63
CA THR A 219 5.64 14.85 -12.05
C THR A 219 4.39 14.67 -12.92
N MET A 220 3.31 14.16 -12.33
CA MET A 220 2.00 13.99 -12.98
C MET A 220 1.13 15.26 -13.00
N GLY A 221 1.61 16.38 -12.43
CA GLY A 221 0.89 17.63 -12.35
C GLY A 221 0.48 18.05 -10.93
N TRP A 222 -0.46 18.99 -10.85
CA TRP A 222 -0.97 19.50 -9.58
C TRP A 222 -1.95 18.53 -8.92
N TYR A 223 -1.85 18.36 -7.62
CA TYR A 223 -2.79 17.60 -6.80
C TYR A 223 -3.11 18.32 -5.50
N PHE A 224 -4.19 17.91 -4.83
CA PHE A 224 -4.57 18.39 -3.51
C PHE A 224 -4.59 17.21 -2.54
N GLY A 225 -3.76 17.28 -1.50
CA GLY A 225 -3.63 16.16 -0.57
C GLY A 225 -2.43 16.27 0.36
N PHE A 226 -1.81 15.13 0.54
CA PHE A 226 -0.66 14.92 1.41
C PHE A 226 0.51 14.32 0.63
N LYS A 227 1.68 14.36 1.25
CA LYS A 227 2.87 13.67 0.79
C LYS A 227 3.29 12.67 1.87
N LEU A 228 3.48 11.42 1.47
CA LEU A 228 4.01 10.36 2.31
C LEU A 228 5.49 10.22 2.02
N HIS A 229 6.30 10.47 3.02
CA HIS A 229 7.75 10.22 2.99
C HIS A 229 8.00 8.88 3.64
N LEU A 230 8.83 8.05 3.03
CA LEU A 230 9.19 6.71 3.49
C LEU A 230 10.70 6.52 3.50
N ILE A 231 11.18 5.78 4.50
CA ILE A 231 12.51 5.18 4.49
C ILE A 231 12.36 3.67 4.59
N CYS A 232 13.08 2.93 3.77
CA CYS A 232 13.15 1.48 3.84
C CYS A 232 14.61 1.00 3.84
N ASN A 233 14.83 -0.23 4.31
CA ASN A 233 16.11 -0.92 4.18
C ASN A 233 16.21 -1.70 2.84
N GLU A 234 17.33 -2.38 2.61
CA GLU A 234 17.58 -3.19 1.42
C GLU A 234 16.69 -4.44 1.34
N ARG A 235 16.09 -4.85 2.46
CA ARG A 235 15.14 -5.98 2.52
C ARG A 235 13.70 -5.57 2.18
N GLY A 236 13.50 -4.27 1.85
CA GLY A 236 12.19 -3.72 1.58
C GLY A 236 11.32 -3.50 2.83
N GLU A 237 11.91 -3.57 4.02
CA GLU A 237 11.17 -3.28 5.25
C GLU A 237 11.13 -1.76 5.48
N ILE A 238 9.97 -1.23 5.83
CA ILE A 238 9.81 0.19 6.18
C ILE A 238 10.47 0.43 7.53
N LEU A 239 11.38 1.40 7.59
CA LEU A 239 12.06 1.82 8.82
C LEU A 239 11.32 2.95 9.51
N ASN A 240 10.81 3.89 8.73
CA ASN A 240 10.07 5.03 9.25
C ASN A 240 9.22 5.67 8.14
N PHE A 241 8.21 6.44 8.53
CA PHE A 241 7.40 7.22 7.61
C PHE A 241 6.97 8.55 8.22
N MET A 242 6.61 9.49 7.37
CA MET A 242 6.01 10.75 7.77
C MET A 242 4.99 11.23 6.75
N LEU A 243 3.84 11.68 7.24
CA LEU A 243 2.80 12.28 6.41
C LEU A 243 2.86 13.81 6.56
N THR A 244 3.06 14.51 5.45
CA THR A 244 3.12 15.98 5.42
C THR A 244 2.06 16.56 4.48
N LYS A 245 1.84 17.88 4.56
CA LYS A 245 1.05 18.58 3.56
C LYS A 245 1.75 18.52 2.19
N ALA A 246 0.98 18.51 1.10
CA ALA A 246 1.51 18.32 -0.25
C ALA A 246 2.54 19.40 -0.71
N ASN A 247 2.56 20.56 -0.10
CA ASN A 247 3.48 21.67 -0.43
C ASN A 247 4.80 21.67 0.36
N VAL A 248 4.98 20.72 1.29
CA VAL A 248 6.23 20.61 2.06
C VAL A 248 7.34 20.12 1.13
N ASP A 249 8.52 20.74 1.19
CA ASP A 249 9.70 20.32 0.42
C ASP A 249 10.21 18.98 0.96
N ASP A 250 10.71 18.14 0.04
CA ASP A 250 11.30 16.83 0.40
C ASP A 250 12.60 16.98 1.21
N ARG A 251 13.20 18.18 1.17
CA ARG A 251 14.42 18.55 1.90
C ARG A 251 14.16 19.27 3.21
N ASP A 252 12.90 19.36 3.65
CA ASP A 252 12.55 20.02 4.91
C ASP A 252 13.25 19.35 6.09
N GLU A 253 13.90 20.17 6.93
CA GLU A 253 14.72 19.70 8.04
C GLU A 253 13.92 18.94 9.09
N ASN A 254 12.70 19.40 9.39
CA ASN A 254 11.84 18.74 10.37
C ASN A 254 11.40 17.36 9.89
N VAL A 255 11.20 17.22 8.57
CA VAL A 255 10.86 15.94 7.93
C VAL A 255 12.05 14.98 8.08
N PHE A 256 13.26 15.44 7.72
CA PHE A 256 14.45 14.60 7.82
C PHE A 256 14.76 14.19 9.26
N ASN A 257 14.77 15.11 10.20
CA ASN A 257 15.10 14.82 11.60
C ASN A 257 14.21 13.70 12.19
N ARG A 258 12.93 13.70 11.83
CA ARG A 258 12.00 12.66 12.31
C ARG A 258 12.11 11.35 11.53
N LEU A 259 12.38 11.42 10.21
CA LEU A 259 12.49 10.23 9.39
C LEU A 259 13.78 9.46 9.62
N THR A 260 14.89 10.18 9.87
CA THR A 260 16.23 9.58 10.05
C THR A 260 16.52 9.22 11.50
N ASP A 261 15.57 9.39 12.40
CA ASP A 261 15.71 8.91 13.77
C ASP A 261 15.99 7.40 13.77
N ASN A 262 17.07 6.99 14.45
CA ASN A 262 17.58 5.61 14.47
C ASN A 262 18.04 5.04 13.11
N VAL A 263 18.31 5.89 12.09
CA VAL A 263 18.88 5.48 10.81
C VAL A 263 20.36 5.86 10.76
N PHE A 264 21.22 4.93 10.38
CA PHE A 264 22.67 5.13 10.29
C PHE A 264 23.24 4.55 8.98
N GLY A 265 24.49 4.91 8.67
CA GLY A 265 25.20 4.39 7.50
C GLY A 265 24.95 5.19 6.24
N LYS A 266 24.44 4.58 5.17
CA LYS A 266 24.21 5.22 3.88
C LYS A 266 22.71 5.33 3.55
N LEU A 267 22.29 6.54 3.18
CA LEU A 267 20.94 6.85 2.76
C LEU A 267 20.93 7.21 1.26
N PHE A 268 20.29 6.38 0.44
CA PHE A 268 20.18 6.58 -1.00
C PHE A 268 18.91 7.34 -1.35
N ALA A 269 19.07 8.48 -2.04
CA ALA A 269 17.96 9.37 -2.37
C ALA A 269 17.98 9.81 -3.84
N ASP A 270 16.85 10.34 -4.31
CA ASP A 270 16.76 10.93 -5.65
C ASP A 270 17.51 12.30 -5.72
N LYS A 271 17.77 12.75 -6.95
CA LYS A 271 18.38 14.06 -7.23
C LYS A 271 17.59 15.25 -6.65
N GLY A 272 16.32 15.06 -6.34
CA GLY A 272 15.47 16.04 -5.65
C GLY A 272 15.98 16.40 -4.26
N TYR A 273 16.64 15.48 -3.58
CA TYR A 273 17.16 15.64 -2.21
C TYR A 273 18.53 16.35 -2.12
N ILE A 274 19.11 16.77 -3.23
CA ILE A 274 20.42 17.45 -3.24
C ILE A 274 20.30 18.80 -2.53
N SER A 275 20.95 18.92 -1.38
CA SER A 275 21.13 20.14 -0.58
C SER A 275 22.44 20.03 0.20
N GLN A 276 23.28 21.05 0.13
CA GLN A 276 24.57 21.08 0.82
C GLN A 276 24.37 21.06 2.33
N GLY A 277 23.49 21.91 2.85
CA GLY A 277 23.23 21.97 4.31
C GLY A 277 22.64 20.68 4.87
N LEU A 278 21.77 20.01 4.09
CA LEU A 278 21.22 18.71 4.47
C LEU A 278 22.32 17.64 4.52
N PHE A 279 23.21 17.62 3.52
CA PHE A 279 24.31 16.66 3.45
C PHE A 279 25.26 16.81 4.63
N GLU A 280 25.71 18.05 4.94
CA GLU A 280 26.65 18.31 6.03
C GLU A 280 26.07 17.92 7.38
N ARG A 281 24.80 18.24 7.63
CA ARG A 281 24.12 17.88 8.86
C ARG A 281 24.00 16.37 9.03
N LEU A 282 23.45 15.67 8.03
CA LEU A 282 23.30 14.21 8.10
C LEU A 282 24.65 13.50 8.26
N PHE A 283 25.71 14.03 7.63
CA PHE A 283 27.06 13.49 7.78
C PHE A 283 27.56 13.63 9.23
N ASN A 284 27.30 14.77 9.88
CA ASN A 284 27.64 14.96 11.28
C ASN A 284 26.87 14.01 12.20
N ASP A 285 25.63 13.65 11.83
CA ASP A 285 24.79 12.69 12.56
C ASP A 285 25.13 11.20 12.21
N GLY A 286 26.22 10.98 11.46
CA GLY A 286 26.67 9.63 11.09
C GLY A 286 25.92 8.99 9.93
N LEU A 287 25.12 9.76 9.19
CA LEU A 287 24.34 9.31 8.04
C LEU A 287 24.86 9.91 6.74
N ASN A 288 25.38 9.09 5.84
CA ASN A 288 25.92 9.55 4.55
C ASN A 288 24.84 9.57 3.48
N LEU A 289 24.42 10.75 3.04
CA LEU A 289 23.43 10.92 1.98
C LEU A 289 24.08 10.72 0.59
N VAL A 290 23.64 9.70 -0.13
CA VAL A 290 24.13 9.36 -1.47
C VAL A 290 23.03 9.68 -2.50
N THR A 291 23.33 10.62 -3.41
CA THR A 291 22.39 11.05 -4.46
C THR A 291 23.05 11.02 -5.84
N GLY A 292 22.24 10.89 -6.88
CA GLY A 292 22.71 11.07 -8.25
C GLY A 292 23.13 12.52 -8.53
N ILE A 293 24.05 12.72 -9.46
CA ILE A 293 24.56 14.05 -9.87
C ILE A 293 23.59 14.65 -10.89
N ARG A 294 23.27 15.95 -10.77
CA ARG A 294 22.55 16.69 -11.81
C ARG A 294 23.48 17.02 -12.98
N SER A 295 22.91 17.20 -14.18
CA SER A 295 23.68 17.47 -15.40
C SER A 295 24.54 18.76 -15.34
N ASN A 296 24.14 19.73 -14.53
CA ASN A 296 24.83 21.01 -14.31
C ASN A 296 25.84 20.97 -13.14
N MET A 297 26.05 19.83 -12.49
CA MET A 297 27.02 19.68 -11.41
C MET A 297 28.33 19.08 -11.93
N LYS A 298 29.45 19.44 -11.28
CA LYS A 298 30.73 18.80 -11.54
C LYS A 298 30.67 17.31 -11.23
N ASN A 299 31.29 16.51 -12.08
CA ASN A 299 31.40 15.07 -11.85
C ASN A 299 32.19 14.82 -10.55
N LYS A 300 31.59 14.01 -9.67
CA LYS A 300 32.22 13.52 -8.45
C LYS A 300 32.44 12.01 -8.59
N LEU A 301 33.65 11.56 -8.30
CA LEU A 301 33.92 10.12 -8.25
C LEU A 301 33.10 9.50 -7.17
N MET A 302 32.29 8.51 -7.56
CA MET A 302 31.45 7.73 -6.66
C MET A 302 31.92 6.28 -6.70
N PRO A 303 32.11 5.62 -5.54
CA PRO A 303 32.43 4.20 -5.49
C PRO A 303 31.46 3.38 -6.33
N LEU A 304 31.96 2.33 -6.99
CA LEU A 304 31.13 1.48 -7.84
C LEU A 304 29.94 0.88 -7.07
N TYR A 305 30.18 0.46 -5.84
CA TYR A 305 29.17 -0.04 -4.92
C TYR A 305 28.02 0.95 -4.71
N ASP A 306 28.31 2.20 -4.39
CA ASP A 306 27.30 3.23 -4.17
C ASP A 306 26.52 3.54 -5.47
N ARG A 307 27.19 3.47 -6.62
CA ARG A 307 26.52 3.63 -7.92
C ARG A 307 25.55 2.49 -8.22
N ILE A 308 25.89 1.26 -7.84
CA ILE A 308 25.00 0.09 -7.99
C ILE A 308 23.79 0.25 -7.09
N LEU A 309 23.99 0.55 -5.81
CA LEU A 309 22.91 0.73 -4.83
C LEU A 309 21.99 1.91 -5.21
N LEU A 310 22.55 2.99 -5.73
CA LEU A 310 21.75 4.13 -6.20
C LEU A 310 20.83 3.74 -7.38
N ARG A 311 21.25 2.82 -8.26
CA ARG A 311 20.38 2.26 -9.30
C ARG A 311 19.29 1.34 -8.72
N LYS A 312 19.60 0.63 -7.63
CA LYS A 312 18.65 -0.25 -6.92
C LYS A 312 17.64 0.51 -6.06
N ARG A 313 17.72 1.84 -5.98
CA ARG A 313 16.75 2.71 -5.32
C ARG A 313 15.29 2.49 -5.81
N SER A 314 15.10 1.92 -7.00
CA SER A 314 13.78 1.52 -7.48
C SER A 314 12.99 0.62 -6.50
N VAL A 315 13.65 -0.01 -5.52
CA VAL A 315 12.98 -0.79 -4.47
C VAL A 315 11.95 0.05 -3.72
N ILE A 316 12.29 1.30 -3.34
CA ILE A 316 11.34 2.16 -2.60
C ILE A 316 10.22 2.68 -3.51
N GLU A 317 10.48 2.83 -4.82
CA GLU A 317 9.43 3.17 -5.79
C GLU A 317 8.42 2.03 -5.90
N THR A 318 8.88 0.77 -5.90
CA THR A 318 8.02 -0.42 -5.86
C THR A 318 7.20 -0.47 -4.57
N ILE A 319 7.80 -0.18 -3.41
CA ILE A 319 7.07 -0.10 -2.13
C ILE A 319 5.96 0.97 -2.19
N ASN A 320 6.28 2.13 -2.73
CA ASN A 320 5.30 3.20 -2.92
C ASN A 320 4.14 2.78 -3.82
N ASP A 321 4.41 2.01 -4.87
CA ASP A 321 3.40 1.46 -5.78
C ASP A 321 2.55 0.37 -5.10
N GLU A 322 3.16 -0.51 -4.33
CA GLU A 322 2.44 -1.53 -3.55
C GLU A 322 1.50 -0.89 -2.53
N LEU A 323 1.96 0.12 -1.79
CA LEU A 323 1.10 0.86 -0.86
C LEU A 323 -0.08 1.54 -1.56
N LYS A 324 0.12 2.12 -2.74
CA LYS A 324 -0.95 2.81 -3.48
C LYS A 324 -1.93 1.85 -4.13
N ASN A 325 -1.42 0.82 -4.80
CA ASN A 325 -2.18 0.00 -5.72
C ASN A 325 -2.61 -1.34 -5.10
N VAL A 326 -1.75 -2.00 -4.32
CA VAL A 326 -2.07 -3.25 -3.64
C VAL A 326 -2.81 -2.95 -2.34
N ALA A 327 -2.22 -2.18 -1.43
CA ALA A 327 -2.87 -1.76 -0.18
C ALA A 327 -3.93 -0.65 -0.39
N GLN A 328 -4.15 -0.20 -1.62
CA GLN A 328 -5.20 0.74 -2.03
C GLN A 328 -5.25 2.05 -1.23
N LEU A 329 -4.11 2.53 -0.75
CA LEU A 329 -4.00 3.71 0.10
C LEU A 329 -4.69 4.96 -0.48
N VAL A 330 -4.68 5.11 -1.81
CA VAL A 330 -5.19 6.30 -2.53
C VAL A 330 -6.66 6.16 -2.94
N HIS A 331 -7.23 4.95 -2.91
CA HIS A 331 -8.52 4.67 -3.53
C HIS A 331 -9.73 4.87 -2.62
N SER A 332 -9.54 4.99 -1.30
CA SER A 332 -10.65 5.17 -0.37
C SER A 332 -11.05 6.63 -0.18
N ARG A 333 -12.37 6.83 -0.01
CA ARG A 333 -12.94 8.15 0.28
C ARG A 333 -13.22 8.28 1.76
N HIS A 334 -12.52 9.20 2.41
CA HIS A 334 -12.68 9.45 3.83
C HIS A 334 -13.60 10.64 4.11
N ARG A 335 -14.42 10.51 5.16
CA ARG A 335 -15.29 11.57 5.68
C ARG A 335 -14.73 12.25 6.94
N SER A 336 -13.60 11.75 7.44
CA SER A 336 -12.89 12.25 8.61
C SER A 336 -11.40 12.21 8.35
N ILE A 337 -10.67 13.18 8.90
CA ILE A 337 -9.20 13.20 8.85
C ILE A 337 -8.60 12.06 9.69
N LEU A 338 -9.24 11.73 10.81
CA LEU A 338 -8.76 10.65 11.69
C LEU A 338 -8.92 9.29 11.03
N ASN A 339 -10.05 9.02 10.38
CA ASN A 339 -10.23 7.77 9.62
C ASN A 339 -9.28 7.70 8.41
N PHE A 340 -8.93 8.83 7.79
CA PHE A 340 -7.89 8.87 6.79
C PHE A 340 -6.51 8.50 7.38
N ALA A 341 -6.17 9.07 8.54
CA ALA A 341 -4.92 8.73 9.23
C ALA A 341 -4.88 7.24 9.59
N MET A 342 -5.97 6.69 10.14
CA MET A 342 -6.08 5.25 10.42
C MET A 342 -5.92 4.38 9.18
N ASN A 343 -6.48 4.80 8.04
CA ASN A 343 -6.29 4.10 6.77
C ASN A 343 -4.81 4.11 6.32
N VAL A 344 -4.09 5.20 6.53
CA VAL A 344 -2.65 5.28 6.24
C VAL A 344 -1.87 4.33 7.16
N LEU A 345 -2.12 4.38 8.48
CA LEU A 345 -1.45 3.53 9.46
C LEU A 345 -1.70 2.04 9.18
N SER A 346 -2.95 1.67 8.94
CA SER A 346 -3.31 0.28 8.67
C SER A 346 -2.77 -0.23 7.31
N ALA A 347 -2.65 0.65 6.31
CA ALA A 347 -2.00 0.28 5.04
C ALA A 347 -0.51 0.00 5.20
N ILE A 348 0.19 0.81 5.98
CA ILE A 348 1.62 0.61 6.29
C ILE A 348 1.79 -0.67 7.14
N ALA A 349 0.90 -0.90 8.12
CA ALA A 349 0.91 -2.14 8.89
C ALA A 349 0.66 -3.37 8.01
N ALA A 350 -0.32 -3.31 7.10
CA ALA A 350 -0.61 -4.39 6.17
C ALA A 350 0.59 -4.74 5.29
N TYR A 351 1.32 -3.72 4.81
CA TYR A 351 2.54 -3.93 4.02
C TYR A 351 3.58 -4.77 4.78
N SER A 352 3.72 -4.61 6.10
CA SER A 352 4.67 -5.40 6.89
C SER A 352 4.37 -6.90 6.89
N PHE A 353 3.11 -7.27 6.65
CA PHE A 353 2.63 -8.66 6.57
C PHE A 353 2.58 -9.22 5.15
N PHE A 354 3.00 -8.48 4.12
CA PHE A 354 3.08 -9.02 2.76
C PHE A 354 4.15 -10.11 2.68
N GLU A 355 3.82 -11.23 2.05
CA GLU A 355 4.70 -12.40 1.94
C GLU A 355 5.96 -12.11 1.11
N LYS A 356 5.81 -11.32 0.05
CA LYS A 356 6.90 -10.93 -0.82
C LYS A 356 7.10 -9.43 -0.74
N LYS A 357 8.26 -9.02 -0.25
CA LYS A 357 8.70 -7.62 -0.23
C LYS A 357 9.75 -7.41 -1.31
N PRO A 358 9.73 -6.27 -2.00
CA PRO A 358 10.79 -5.91 -2.93
C PRO A 358 12.11 -5.77 -2.16
N ALA A 359 13.13 -6.52 -2.54
CA ALA A 359 14.43 -6.53 -1.85
C ALA A 359 15.59 -6.31 -2.84
N VAL A 360 16.70 -5.79 -2.33
CA VAL A 360 17.96 -5.63 -3.05
C VAL A 360 18.91 -6.74 -2.66
N ASN A 361 19.32 -7.57 -3.60
CA ASN A 361 20.38 -8.54 -3.35
C ASN A 361 21.74 -7.80 -3.26
N ILE A 362 22.32 -7.77 -2.06
CA ILE A 362 23.57 -7.10 -1.73
C ILE A 362 24.76 -8.04 -1.88
N ASP A 363 24.58 -9.35 -1.72
CA ASP A 363 25.66 -10.34 -1.73
C ASP A 363 26.45 -10.28 -3.03
N PHE A 364 25.74 -10.06 -4.14
CA PHE A 364 26.36 -9.88 -5.46
C PHE A 364 27.28 -8.63 -5.55
N ALA A 365 26.97 -7.58 -4.78
CA ALA A 365 27.77 -6.35 -4.77
C ALA A 365 29.04 -6.48 -3.91
N ILE A 366 29.03 -7.31 -2.89
CA ILE A 366 30.16 -7.58 -1.99
C ILE A 366 31.18 -8.49 -2.68
N GLU A 367 30.74 -9.54 -3.37
CA GLU A 367 31.63 -10.45 -4.11
C GLU A 367 32.41 -9.73 -5.21
N GLN A 368 31.81 -8.77 -5.92
CA GLN A 368 32.54 -7.97 -6.92
C GLN A 368 33.57 -7.01 -6.30
N HIS A 369 33.39 -6.61 -5.05
CA HIS A 369 34.32 -5.71 -4.37
C HIS A 369 35.55 -6.44 -3.82
N SER A 370 35.37 -7.67 -3.36
CA SER A 370 36.48 -8.52 -2.92
C SER A 370 37.41 -8.96 -4.07
N GLY A 371 36.84 -9.15 -5.26
CA GLY A 371 37.63 -9.46 -6.47
C GLY A 371 38.48 -8.31 -6.99
N GLN A 372 38.17 -7.06 -6.68
CA GLN A 372 38.91 -5.88 -7.12
C GLN A 372 40.10 -5.50 -6.20
N LEU A 373 40.07 -5.97 -4.96
CA LEU A 373 41.17 -5.75 -3.98
C LEU A 373 42.34 -6.70 -4.14
N THR A 374 42.25 -7.73 -4.98
CA THR A 374 43.34 -8.70 -5.24
C THR A 374 44.22 -8.36 -6.45
N LEU A 375 44.03 -7.18 -7.04
CA LEU A 375 44.82 -6.70 -8.21
C LEU A 375 45.83 -5.60 -7.89
N PHE A 376 46.22 -5.46 -6.58
CA PHE A 376 47.37 -4.62 -6.18
C PHE A 376 48.31 -5.40 -5.29
#